data_cf6c727f8021f69720a55ae0e4436425
#
_entry.id   cf6c727f8021f69720a55ae0e4436425
#
_cell.length_a   1.000
_cell.length_b   1.000
_cell.length_c   1.000
_cell.angle_alpha   90.00
_cell.angle_beta   90.00
_cell.angle_gamma   90.00
#
_symmetry.space_group_name_H-M   'P 1'
#
loop_
_entity.id
_entity.type
_entity.pdbx_description
1 polymer ?
#
loop_
_entity_poly.entity_id
_entity_poly.type
_entity_poly.pdbx_seq_one_letter_code
_entity_poly.pdbx_strand_id
1 'polypeptide(L)'
;MAFIGLAFTLSAQTLWADSNLKVSEIIRQDLRFCESTYPYDGGILVANFGSGQLDPLNAEGKGYINWYKNGKVSTLIPADGSLSAPKGMLVKDGYLYVCDVNRIVVFSLKERTARPRTISLPEGNLFVNDLVEWNGSLYASVTNTDRIFRLDISDPMNPGTPQEWVTVPGPNGLLLDNGVLYVASYPADGNTRDHHVVYRIADLEHPRPEKLFQTSGQYDGIAFSSDHKALYVSNWNPAGLIRIDLQTGQATPLVLDLETPLVGPADISVSEGKIYIPDLPNSRVLVVEESVQQQAAKGKNYRLSSHILDYYCPLNILS
;
A
#
# COMPACT_ATOMS: atom_id res chain seq x y z
N MET A 1 11.13 8.41 -64.37
CA MET A 1 9.99 8.54 -63.48
C MET A 1 10.27 7.73 -62.22
N ALA A 2 10.62 8.39 -61.12
CA ALA A 2 10.91 7.76 -59.85
C ALA A 2 9.70 7.93 -58.93
N PHE A 3 9.11 6.81 -58.51
CA PHE A 3 8.03 6.80 -57.51
C PHE A 3 8.67 6.86 -56.11
N ILE A 4 8.49 7.98 -55.44
CA ILE A 4 8.81 8.14 -54.02
C ILE A 4 7.59 7.64 -53.23
N GLY A 5 7.73 6.44 -52.64
CA GLY A 5 6.74 5.94 -51.68
C GLY A 5 6.93 6.62 -50.32
N LEU A 6 5.99 7.48 -49.94
CA LEU A 6 5.87 7.97 -48.57
C LEU A 6 5.38 6.83 -47.67
N ALA A 7 6.26 6.31 -46.85
CA ALA A 7 5.88 5.43 -45.74
C ALA A 7 5.35 6.32 -44.61
N PHE A 8 4.05 6.33 -44.39
CA PHE A 8 3.44 6.87 -43.17
C PHE A 8 3.70 5.90 -42.04
N THR A 9 4.65 6.20 -41.20
CA THR A 9 4.76 5.56 -39.89
C THR A 9 3.65 6.11 -39.01
N LEU A 10 2.54 5.38 -38.88
CA LEU A 10 1.60 5.61 -37.80
C LEU A 10 2.34 5.26 -36.49
N SER A 11 2.79 6.29 -35.78
CA SER A 11 3.14 6.13 -34.38
C SER A 11 1.82 5.82 -33.63
N ALA A 12 1.67 4.60 -33.15
CA ALA A 12 0.63 4.25 -32.21
C ALA A 12 0.91 5.07 -30.94
N GLN A 13 0.41 6.28 -30.86
CA GLN A 13 0.20 6.95 -29.59
C GLN A 13 -0.86 6.12 -28.88
N THR A 14 -0.39 5.28 -27.97
CA THR A 14 -1.24 4.65 -26.97
C THR A 14 -1.90 5.80 -26.22
N LEU A 15 -3.17 6.05 -26.52
CA LEU A 15 -4.05 6.89 -25.71
C LEU A 15 -4.08 6.23 -24.33
N TRP A 16 -3.24 6.72 -23.42
CA TRP A 16 -3.41 6.46 -22.01
C TRP A 16 -4.71 7.15 -21.63
N ALA A 17 -5.75 6.35 -21.45
CA ALA A 17 -6.97 6.84 -20.85
C ALA A 17 -6.57 7.44 -19.51
N ASP A 18 -6.84 8.73 -19.30
CA ASP A 18 -6.74 9.39 -18.01
C ASP A 18 -7.50 8.53 -17.02
N SER A 19 -6.77 7.74 -16.23
CA SER A 19 -7.36 6.95 -15.16
C SER A 19 -7.59 7.90 -13.98
N ASN A 20 -8.56 8.81 -14.14
CA ASN A 20 -9.09 9.58 -13.04
C ASN A 20 -9.75 8.59 -12.09
N LEU A 21 -9.05 8.29 -10.99
CA LEU A 21 -9.60 7.46 -9.95
C LEU A 21 -10.68 8.25 -9.21
N LYS A 22 -11.84 7.62 -9.05
CA LYS A 22 -12.97 8.24 -8.37
C LYS A 22 -12.81 8.12 -6.86
N VAL A 23 -12.77 9.24 -6.18
CA VAL A 23 -12.91 9.29 -4.72
C VAL A 23 -14.38 9.06 -4.38
N SER A 24 -14.69 7.92 -3.75
CA SER A 24 -16.06 7.55 -3.38
C SER A 24 -16.45 8.05 -1.99
N GLU A 25 -15.47 8.25 -1.10
CA GLU A 25 -15.71 8.71 0.27
C GLU A 25 -14.45 9.37 0.84
N ILE A 26 -14.65 10.28 1.80
CA ILE A 26 -13.59 10.86 2.63
C ILE A 26 -13.99 10.67 4.11
N ILE A 27 -13.26 9.80 4.80
CA ILE A 27 -13.45 9.55 6.23
C ILE A 27 -12.68 10.62 7.01
N ARG A 28 -13.37 11.32 7.93
CA ARG A 28 -12.78 12.36 8.79
C ARG A 28 -13.12 12.16 10.26
N GLN A 29 -14.16 11.37 10.53
CA GLN A 29 -14.67 11.21 11.89
C GLN A 29 -13.63 10.53 12.78
N ASP A 30 -13.36 11.14 13.94
CA ASP A 30 -12.48 10.61 14.98
C ASP A 30 -11.06 10.27 14.51
N LEU A 31 -10.57 10.99 13.49
CA LEU A 31 -9.20 10.85 12.99
C LEU A 31 -8.33 12.02 13.44
N ARG A 32 -7.11 11.72 13.86
CA ARG A 32 -6.11 12.72 14.21
C ARG A 32 -4.72 12.25 13.81
N PHE A 33 -4.18 12.84 12.74
CA PHE A 33 -2.91 12.42 12.12
C PHE A 33 -2.90 10.91 11.85
N CYS A 34 -3.81 10.48 10.97
CA CYS A 34 -3.91 9.08 10.55
C CYS A 34 -2.78 8.72 9.58
N GLU A 35 -2.02 7.69 9.91
CA GLU A 35 -0.81 7.33 9.19
C GLU A 35 -0.95 6.06 8.39
N SER A 36 -1.63 5.04 8.89
CA SER A 36 -1.74 3.74 8.23
C SER A 36 -3.16 3.23 8.18
N THR A 37 -3.46 2.47 7.13
CA THR A 37 -4.70 1.72 6.98
C THR A 37 -4.41 0.23 6.79
N TYR A 38 -5.23 -0.65 7.39
CA TYR A 38 -5.05 -2.09 7.29
C TYR A 38 -6.40 -2.82 7.16
N PRO A 39 -6.61 -3.68 6.15
CA PRO A 39 -7.85 -4.45 6.00
C PRO A 39 -8.07 -5.42 7.16
N TYR A 40 -9.23 -5.34 7.81
CA TYR A 40 -9.57 -6.20 8.94
C TYR A 40 -11.06 -6.45 9.02
N ASP A 41 -11.45 -7.72 9.07
CA ASP A 41 -12.82 -8.20 9.33
C ASP A 41 -13.91 -7.43 8.54
N GLY A 42 -13.73 -7.32 7.22
CA GLY A 42 -14.65 -6.62 6.31
C GLY A 42 -14.73 -5.10 6.53
N GLY A 43 -13.69 -4.53 7.12
CA GLY A 43 -13.48 -3.09 7.30
C GLY A 43 -12.01 -2.73 7.24
N ILE A 44 -11.67 -1.55 7.72
CA ILE A 44 -10.31 -1.01 7.70
C ILE A 44 -9.93 -0.53 9.10
N LEU A 45 -8.79 -0.96 9.61
CA LEU A 45 -8.14 -0.33 10.74
C LEU A 45 -7.45 0.95 10.30
N VAL A 46 -7.47 1.97 11.15
CA VAL A 46 -6.79 3.25 10.89
C VAL A 46 -5.95 3.59 12.11
N ALA A 47 -4.64 3.70 11.92
CA ALA A 47 -3.70 4.12 12.95
C ALA A 47 -3.64 5.65 13.04
N ASN A 48 -3.77 6.18 14.25
CA ASN A 48 -3.81 7.62 14.51
C ASN A 48 -2.79 8.02 15.57
N PHE A 49 -2.00 9.06 15.34
CA PHE A 49 -1.09 9.58 16.36
C PHE A 49 -1.83 10.20 17.55
N GLY A 50 -2.95 10.86 17.30
CA GLY A 50 -3.73 11.52 18.36
C GLY A 50 -3.02 12.68 19.05
N SER A 51 -1.78 12.97 18.67
CA SER A 51 -0.90 13.99 19.25
C SER A 51 -1.40 15.43 19.02
N GLY A 52 -0.90 16.36 19.79
CA GLY A 52 -1.23 17.78 19.64
C GLY A 52 -0.70 18.38 18.34
N GLN A 53 0.47 17.94 17.92
CA GLN A 53 1.14 18.33 16.67
C GLN A 53 1.55 17.09 15.87
N LEU A 54 1.74 17.26 14.57
CA LEU A 54 2.25 16.20 13.70
C LEU A 54 3.73 15.94 14.03
N ASP A 55 3.99 14.87 14.77
CA ASP A 55 5.31 14.39 15.10
C ASP A 55 5.33 12.86 15.06
N PRO A 56 5.96 12.24 14.05
CA PRO A 56 6.01 10.79 13.90
C PRO A 56 6.86 10.08 14.97
N LEU A 57 7.58 10.83 15.79
CA LEU A 57 8.41 10.33 16.90
C LEU A 57 7.91 10.80 18.28
N ASN A 58 6.68 11.34 18.37
CA ASN A 58 6.14 11.80 19.64
C ASN A 58 6.08 10.67 20.68
N ALA A 59 6.09 11.05 21.95
CA ALA A 59 5.98 10.16 23.09
C ALA A 59 4.77 10.55 23.99
N GLU A 60 3.70 11.11 23.38
CA GLU A 60 2.57 11.63 24.13
C GLU A 60 1.63 10.55 24.70
N GLY A 61 1.73 9.31 24.21
CA GLY A 61 0.84 8.23 24.64
C GLY A 61 -0.61 8.41 24.21
N LYS A 62 -0.86 9.21 23.18
CA LYS A 62 -2.22 9.54 22.68
C LYS A 62 -2.59 8.76 21.41
N GLY A 63 -1.73 7.86 20.95
CA GLY A 63 -2.00 7.02 19.78
C GLY A 63 -3.17 6.09 20.01
N TYR A 64 -3.94 5.84 18.96
CA TYR A 64 -5.09 4.94 18.99
C TYR A 64 -5.34 4.31 17.62
N ILE A 65 -6.10 3.20 17.61
CA ILE A 65 -6.51 2.52 16.39
C ILE A 65 -8.03 2.55 16.29
N ASN A 66 -8.53 3.08 15.19
CA ASN A 66 -9.94 3.02 14.85
C ASN A 66 -10.23 1.87 13.90
N TRP A 67 -11.47 1.40 13.90
CA TRP A 67 -12.02 0.45 12.96
C TRP A 67 -13.18 1.09 12.21
N TYR A 68 -13.00 1.30 10.92
CA TYR A 68 -14.03 1.77 10.01
C TYR A 68 -14.67 0.57 9.33
N LYS A 69 -15.98 0.43 9.47
CA LYS A 69 -16.76 -0.64 8.84
C LYS A 69 -18.17 -0.18 8.58
N ASN A 70 -18.69 -0.42 7.36
CA ASN A 70 -20.06 -0.06 6.97
C ASN A 70 -20.44 1.41 7.25
N GLY A 71 -19.55 2.35 6.91
CA GLY A 71 -19.77 3.79 7.10
C GLY A 71 -19.68 4.27 8.55
N LYS A 72 -19.20 3.43 9.46
CA LYS A 72 -19.08 3.78 10.89
C LYS A 72 -17.64 3.64 11.37
N VAL A 73 -17.20 4.61 12.16
CA VAL A 73 -15.93 4.57 12.88
C VAL A 73 -16.19 4.14 14.32
N SER A 74 -15.40 3.20 14.81
CA SER A 74 -15.37 2.78 16.22
C SER A 74 -13.92 2.65 16.67
N THR A 75 -13.66 2.82 17.97
CA THR A 75 -12.32 2.67 18.52
C THR A 75 -12.03 1.20 18.81
N LEU A 76 -10.98 0.66 18.21
CA LEU A 76 -10.49 -0.70 18.48
C LEU A 76 -9.48 -0.69 19.65
N ILE A 77 -8.47 0.16 19.57
CA ILE A 77 -7.46 0.39 20.63
C ILE A 77 -7.58 1.85 21.07
N PRO A 78 -7.92 2.10 22.33
CA PRO A 78 -8.09 3.47 22.84
C PRO A 78 -6.75 4.19 23.07
N ALA A 79 -6.81 5.51 23.20
CA ALA A 79 -5.69 6.35 23.60
C ALA A 79 -5.46 6.24 25.12
N ASP A 80 -4.87 5.13 25.57
CA ASP A 80 -4.69 4.76 26.98
C ASP A 80 -3.22 4.81 27.45
N GLY A 81 -2.33 5.34 26.63
CA GLY A 81 -0.90 5.38 26.87
C GLY A 81 -0.11 4.25 26.22
N SER A 82 -0.79 3.28 25.62
CA SER A 82 -0.13 2.12 24.99
C SER A 82 0.61 2.48 23.70
N LEU A 83 0.11 3.48 22.95
CA LEU A 83 0.64 3.92 21.66
C LEU A 83 0.91 5.44 21.65
N SER A 84 1.92 5.88 20.91
CA SER A 84 2.23 7.30 20.72
C SER A 84 2.11 7.75 19.25
N ALA A 85 2.81 7.09 18.34
CA ALA A 85 2.77 7.37 16.91
C ALA A 85 2.62 6.06 16.12
N PRO A 86 1.45 5.37 16.26
CA PRO A 86 1.24 4.10 15.59
C PRO A 86 1.24 4.25 14.08
N LYS A 87 1.94 3.32 13.41
CA LYS A 87 2.14 3.29 11.96
C LYS A 87 1.62 1.96 11.40
N GLY A 88 2.42 1.28 10.60
CA GLY A 88 2.05 0.02 9.98
C GLY A 88 1.53 -1.03 10.96
N MET A 89 0.60 -1.82 10.49
CA MET A 89 -0.14 -2.80 11.27
C MET A 89 -0.16 -4.17 10.59
N LEU A 90 -0.24 -5.21 11.41
CA LEU A 90 -0.43 -6.59 10.95
C LEU A 90 -1.37 -7.33 11.90
N VAL A 91 -2.35 -8.06 11.38
CA VAL A 91 -3.16 -8.98 12.16
C VAL A 91 -2.75 -10.42 11.85
N LYS A 92 -2.35 -11.18 12.88
CA LYS A 92 -1.96 -12.58 12.75
C LYS A 92 -2.44 -13.36 13.96
N ASP A 93 -3.12 -14.49 13.73
CA ASP A 93 -3.55 -15.46 14.76
C ASP A 93 -4.32 -14.86 15.97
N GLY A 94 -5.09 -13.79 15.70
CA GLY A 94 -5.88 -13.10 16.73
C GLY A 94 -5.09 -12.06 17.52
N TYR A 95 -3.92 -11.66 17.03
CA TYR A 95 -3.11 -10.57 17.58
C TYR A 95 -2.95 -9.45 16.54
N LEU A 96 -2.99 -8.21 17.03
CA LEU A 96 -2.67 -7.01 16.26
C LEU A 96 -1.28 -6.52 16.66
N TYR A 97 -0.38 -6.51 15.70
CA TYR A 97 0.97 -5.96 15.81
C TYR A 97 0.95 -4.54 15.25
N VAL A 98 1.49 -3.58 15.97
CA VAL A 98 1.49 -2.14 15.60
C VAL A 98 2.90 -1.58 15.75
N CYS A 99 3.44 -1.00 14.68
CA CYS A 99 4.67 -0.20 14.75
C CYS A 99 4.41 1.08 15.57
N ASP A 100 5.27 1.37 16.53
CA ASP A 100 5.13 2.56 17.37
C ASP A 100 6.50 3.11 17.79
N VAL A 101 6.97 4.15 17.11
CA VAL A 101 8.24 4.82 17.34
C VAL A 101 9.44 3.86 17.24
N ASN A 102 9.91 3.29 18.35
CA ASN A 102 11.08 2.40 18.44
C ASN A 102 10.74 0.95 18.84
N ARG A 103 9.48 0.58 18.70
CA ARG A 103 8.95 -0.70 19.19
C ARG A 103 7.79 -1.20 18.34
N ILE A 104 7.45 -2.46 18.54
CA ILE A 104 6.23 -3.08 18.05
C ILE A 104 5.38 -3.39 19.27
N VAL A 105 4.12 -2.92 19.28
CA VAL A 105 3.16 -3.20 20.36
C VAL A 105 2.17 -4.25 19.87
N VAL A 106 1.97 -5.30 20.68
CA VAL A 106 1.15 -6.46 20.32
C VAL A 106 -0.07 -6.53 21.22
N PHE A 107 -1.26 -6.45 20.63
CA PHE A 107 -2.55 -6.50 21.31
C PHE A 107 -3.25 -7.82 21.02
N SER A 108 -3.86 -8.44 22.05
CA SER A 108 -4.80 -9.54 21.83
C SER A 108 -6.13 -9.01 21.34
N LEU A 109 -6.61 -9.48 20.20
CA LEU A 109 -7.94 -9.15 19.68
C LEU A 109 -9.05 -9.96 20.34
N LYS A 110 -8.71 -11.08 21.00
CA LYS A 110 -9.64 -11.91 21.79
C LYS A 110 -9.82 -11.38 23.20
N GLU A 111 -8.72 -10.98 23.85
CA GLU A 111 -8.68 -10.49 25.23
C GLU A 111 -8.29 -9.00 25.25
N ARG A 112 -9.20 -8.12 24.82
CA ARG A 112 -8.94 -6.69 24.63
C ARG A 112 -8.53 -5.94 25.90
N THR A 113 -8.82 -6.50 27.07
CA THR A 113 -8.42 -5.94 28.38
C THR A 113 -7.05 -6.44 28.84
N ALA A 114 -6.46 -7.41 28.13
CA ALA A 114 -5.13 -7.87 28.43
C ALA A 114 -4.10 -6.76 28.14
N ARG A 115 -3.10 -6.66 29.02
CA ARG A 115 -2.00 -5.71 28.83
C ARG A 115 -1.24 -6.06 27.54
N PRO A 116 -1.01 -5.08 26.64
CA PRO A 116 -0.27 -5.33 25.42
C PRO A 116 1.19 -5.71 25.71
N ARG A 117 1.79 -6.47 24.83
CA ARG A 117 3.22 -6.77 24.82
C ARG A 117 3.97 -5.75 24.01
N THR A 118 5.22 -5.53 24.41
CA THR A 118 6.13 -4.63 23.68
C THR A 118 7.36 -5.41 23.23
N ILE A 119 7.68 -5.30 21.93
CA ILE A 119 8.91 -5.81 21.33
C ILE A 119 9.76 -4.58 21.01
N SER A 120 10.81 -4.36 21.79
CA SER A 120 11.71 -3.22 21.59
C SER A 120 12.72 -3.53 20.50
N LEU A 121 12.99 -2.58 19.62
CA LEU A 121 14.10 -2.64 18.66
C LEU A 121 15.40 -2.20 19.37
N PRO A 122 16.58 -2.58 18.86
CA PRO A 122 17.85 -2.08 19.38
C PRO A 122 17.91 -0.54 19.38
N GLU A 123 18.73 0.03 20.26
CA GLU A 123 18.90 1.48 20.39
C GLU A 123 19.22 2.16 19.06
N GLY A 124 18.67 3.35 18.80
CA GLY A 124 18.85 4.12 17.58
C GLY A 124 17.84 3.82 16.49
N ASN A 125 17.05 2.74 16.60
CA ASN A 125 15.99 2.38 15.65
C ASN A 125 14.69 3.08 16.06
N LEU A 126 14.53 4.34 15.64
CA LEU A 126 13.46 5.22 16.11
C LEU A 126 12.25 5.30 15.20
N PHE A 127 12.39 4.88 13.95
CA PHE A 127 11.34 5.01 12.94
C PHE A 127 10.90 3.63 12.46
N VAL A 128 10.41 2.80 13.40
CA VAL A 128 9.78 1.52 13.08
C VAL A 128 8.50 1.82 12.33
N ASN A 129 8.40 1.37 11.06
CA ASN A 129 7.39 1.89 10.14
C ASN A 129 6.34 0.86 9.76
N ASP A 130 6.71 -0.27 9.16
CA ASP A 130 5.74 -1.23 8.63
C ASP A 130 6.14 -2.68 8.89
N LEU A 131 5.16 -3.58 8.75
CA LEU A 131 5.26 -4.99 9.12
C LEU A 131 4.68 -5.91 8.05
N VAL A 132 5.40 -7.01 7.78
CA VAL A 132 4.85 -8.16 7.06
C VAL A 132 5.24 -9.47 7.74
N GLU A 133 4.47 -10.53 7.54
CA GLU A 133 4.74 -11.86 8.09
C GLU A 133 4.94 -12.88 6.98
N TRP A 134 5.91 -13.77 7.18
CA TRP A 134 6.13 -14.95 6.33
C TRP A 134 6.66 -16.13 7.13
N ASN A 135 5.93 -17.24 7.07
CA ASN A 135 6.32 -18.52 7.70
C ASN A 135 6.73 -18.38 9.18
N GLY A 136 5.95 -17.65 9.98
CA GLY A 136 6.20 -17.44 11.40
C GLY A 136 7.29 -16.39 11.71
N SER A 137 7.84 -15.74 10.69
CA SER A 137 8.77 -14.62 10.84
C SER A 137 8.08 -13.30 10.55
N LEU A 138 8.25 -12.33 11.44
CA LEU A 138 7.85 -10.95 11.26
C LEU A 138 9.03 -10.16 10.69
N TYR A 139 8.77 -9.37 9.67
CA TYR A 139 9.74 -8.42 9.10
C TYR A 139 9.25 -7.01 9.40
N ALA A 140 10.13 -6.17 9.95
CA ALA A 140 9.82 -4.80 10.33
C ALA A 140 10.80 -3.82 9.69
N SER A 141 10.28 -2.84 8.96
CA SER A 141 11.10 -1.76 8.40
C SER A 141 11.43 -0.71 9.45
N VAL A 142 12.66 -0.19 9.40
CA VAL A 142 13.13 0.92 10.23
C VAL A 142 13.79 1.96 9.34
N THR A 143 13.03 3.01 9.05
CA THR A 143 13.36 3.99 8.02
C THR A 143 14.65 4.76 8.32
N ASN A 144 14.89 5.17 9.57
CA ASN A 144 16.03 6.02 9.93
C ASN A 144 17.38 5.31 9.98
N THR A 145 17.40 3.98 9.99
CA THR A 145 18.64 3.19 10.06
C THR A 145 18.92 2.35 8.83
N ASP A 146 18.09 2.48 7.78
CA ASP A 146 18.20 1.71 6.53
C ASP A 146 18.15 0.19 6.79
N ARG A 147 17.35 -0.28 7.75
CA ARG A 147 17.28 -1.68 8.16
C ARG A 147 15.88 -2.25 8.05
N ILE A 148 15.82 -3.51 7.66
CA ILE A 148 14.67 -4.37 7.91
C ILE A 148 15.11 -5.41 8.93
N PHE A 149 14.36 -5.51 10.03
CA PHE A 149 14.57 -6.51 11.08
C PHE A 149 13.71 -7.73 10.84
N ARG A 150 14.19 -8.90 11.25
CA ARG A 150 13.44 -10.16 11.29
C ARG A 150 13.36 -10.68 12.71
N LEU A 151 12.21 -11.22 13.11
CA LEU A 151 12.02 -11.89 14.39
C LEU A 151 11.02 -13.03 14.26
N ASP A 152 11.19 -14.07 15.09
CA ASP A 152 10.26 -15.18 15.18
C ASP A 152 9.01 -14.76 15.96
N ILE A 153 7.83 -14.99 15.38
CA ILE A 153 6.52 -14.79 16.01
C ILE A 153 5.67 -16.06 15.97
N SER A 154 6.26 -17.23 15.78
CA SER A 154 5.55 -18.51 15.81
C SER A 154 4.83 -18.74 17.14
N ASP A 155 5.37 -18.22 18.25
CA ASP A 155 4.66 -18.01 19.51
C ASP A 155 4.44 -16.52 19.77
N PRO A 156 3.24 -15.99 19.55
CA PRO A 156 2.94 -14.58 19.79
C PRO A 156 3.15 -14.12 21.23
N MET A 157 3.12 -15.06 22.17
CA MET A 157 3.31 -14.79 23.59
C MET A 157 4.79 -14.73 23.98
N ASN A 158 5.69 -15.32 23.20
CA ASN A 158 7.12 -15.33 23.41
C ASN A 158 7.86 -15.04 22.09
N PRO A 159 7.70 -13.82 21.53
CA PRO A 159 8.35 -13.46 20.27
C PRO A 159 9.88 -13.49 20.43
N GLY A 160 10.55 -13.82 19.34
CA GLY A 160 12.01 -13.79 19.25
C GLY A 160 12.59 -12.37 19.39
N THR A 161 13.88 -12.28 19.57
CA THR A 161 14.59 -10.99 19.56
C THR A 161 14.74 -10.49 18.12
N PRO A 162 14.44 -9.21 17.83
CA PRO A 162 14.68 -8.62 16.52
C PRO A 162 16.15 -8.72 16.11
N GLN A 163 16.40 -9.23 14.90
CA GLN A 163 17.73 -9.34 14.30
C GLN A 163 17.75 -8.51 13.01
N GLU A 164 18.85 -7.81 12.75
CA GLU A 164 19.05 -7.18 11.44
C GLU A 164 19.03 -8.25 10.35
N TRP A 165 18.20 -8.06 9.36
CA TRP A 165 18.00 -9.04 8.29
C TRP A 165 18.61 -8.56 6.97
N VAL A 166 18.28 -7.33 6.53
CA VAL A 166 18.78 -6.73 5.29
C VAL A 166 18.84 -5.22 5.37
N THR A 167 19.77 -4.62 4.64
CA THR A 167 19.84 -3.18 4.44
C THR A 167 19.11 -2.77 3.17
N VAL A 168 18.19 -1.83 3.29
CA VAL A 168 17.51 -1.15 2.19
C VAL A 168 17.50 0.33 2.51
N PRO A 169 17.87 1.23 1.58
CA PRO A 169 17.81 2.66 1.87
C PRO A 169 16.41 3.11 2.27
N GLY A 170 16.25 3.70 3.45
CA GLY A 170 15.00 4.25 3.97
C GLY A 170 13.78 3.35 3.84
N PRO A 171 13.82 2.07 4.30
CA PRO A 171 12.69 1.17 4.13
C PRO A 171 11.48 1.68 4.92
N ASN A 172 10.34 1.83 4.25
CA ASN A 172 9.10 2.33 4.80
C ASN A 172 8.01 1.27 4.62
N GLY A 173 7.06 1.45 3.71
CA GLY A 173 6.02 0.48 3.45
C GLY A 173 6.55 -0.87 2.95
N LEU A 174 6.03 -1.94 3.49
CA LEU A 174 6.35 -3.33 3.15
C LEU A 174 5.13 -4.03 2.56
N LEU A 175 5.33 -4.80 1.50
CA LEU A 175 4.29 -5.61 0.90
C LEU A 175 4.85 -6.96 0.50
N LEU A 176 4.21 -8.03 0.95
CA LEU A 176 4.71 -9.38 0.72
C LEU A 176 3.66 -10.24 0.02
N ASP A 177 4.07 -10.92 -1.05
CA ASP A 177 3.26 -11.91 -1.75
C ASP A 177 4.12 -13.08 -2.22
N ASN A 178 3.69 -14.30 -1.89
CA ASN A 178 4.35 -15.54 -2.33
C ASN A 178 5.88 -15.58 -2.10
N GLY A 179 6.35 -15.04 -0.96
CA GLY A 179 7.78 -15.01 -0.62
C GLY A 179 8.58 -13.94 -1.34
N VAL A 180 7.93 -13.04 -2.07
CA VAL A 180 8.55 -11.85 -2.67
C VAL A 180 8.17 -10.63 -1.85
N LEU A 181 9.16 -9.90 -1.35
CA LEU A 181 8.97 -8.66 -0.60
C LEU A 181 9.19 -7.44 -1.50
N TYR A 182 8.24 -6.51 -1.47
CA TYR A 182 8.35 -5.19 -2.07
C TYR A 182 8.52 -4.16 -0.96
N VAL A 183 9.40 -3.17 -1.17
CA VAL A 183 9.75 -2.17 -0.17
C VAL A 183 9.65 -0.78 -0.79
N ALA A 184 8.78 0.06 -0.26
CA ALA A 184 8.76 1.49 -0.56
C ALA A 184 9.90 2.17 0.21
N SER A 185 10.66 3.07 -0.43
CA SER A 185 11.79 3.73 0.21
C SER A 185 11.52 5.22 0.41
N TYR A 186 11.72 5.67 1.65
CA TYR A 186 11.50 7.04 2.11
C TYR A 186 12.76 7.64 2.70
N PRO A 187 13.17 8.88 2.33
CA PRO A 187 14.31 9.54 2.93
C PRO A 187 14.00 10.05 4.34
N ALA A 188 14.52 9.39 5.37
CA ALA A 188 14.27 9.78 6.77
C ALA A 188 14.67 11.23 7.09
N ASP A 189 15.62 11.81 6.33
CA ASP A 189 16.07 13.21 6.44
C ASP A 189 15.30 14.17 5.51
N GLY A 190 14.27 13.67 4.78
CA GLY A 190 13.47 14.44 3.82
C GLY A 190 14.20 14.76 2.50
N ASN A 191 15.44 14.29 2.31
CA ASN A 191 16.24 14.59 1.11
C ASN A 191 16.22 13.39 0.14
N THR A 192 15.41 13.46 -0.89
CA THR A 192 15.33 12.42 -1.93
C THR A 192 16.66 12.25 -2.66
N ARG A 193 17.11 11.00 -2.82
CA ARG A 193 18.30 10.58 -3.55
C ARG A 193 17.98 9.46 -4.52
N ASP A 194 18.87 9.15 -5.47
CA ASP A 194 18.68 8.15 -6.54
C ASP A 194 18.39 6.74 -6.04
N HIS A 195 18.64 6.46 -4.76
CA HIS A 195 18.37 5.17 -4.14
C HIS A 195 17.03 5.11 -3.38
N HIS A 196 16.30 6.23 -3.26
CA HIS A 196 14.94 6.20 -2.70
C HIS A 196 13.94 5.83 -3.80
N VAL A 197 13.78 4.54 -4.03
CA VAL A 197 12.93 3.94 -5.07
C VAL A 197 12.07 2.83 -4.46
N VAL A 198 11.32 2.09 -5.25
CA VAL A 198 10.70 0.84 -4.79
C VAL A 198 11.65 -0.31 -5.08
N TYR A 199 11.88 -1.14 -4.07
CA TYR A 199 12.72 -2.33 -4.15
C TYR A 199 11.89 -3.60 -4.20
N ARG A 200 12.49 -4.65 -4.75
CA ARG A 200 11.99 -6.02 -4.75
C ARG A 200 13.06 -6.94 -4.17
N ILE A 201 12.67 -7.85 -3.28
CA ILE A 201 13.51 -8.92 -2.73
C ILE A 201 12.82 -10.24 -3.05
N ALA A 202 13.39 -11.00 -3.99
CA ALA A 202 12.76 -12.20 -4.53
C ALA A 202 12.99 -13.46 -3.69
N ASP A 203 14.02 -13.46 -2.85
CA ASP A 203 14.40 -14.59 -1.98
C ASP A 203 14.64 -14.07 -0.55
N LEU A 204 13.78 -14.48 0.38
CA LEU A 204 13.86 -14.03 1.76
C LEU A 204 14.95 -14.73 2.56
N GLU A 205 15.44 -15.88 2.12
CA GLU A 205 16.54 -16.59 2.78
C GLU A 205 17.92 -16.03 2.35
N HIS A 206 17.99 -15.47 1.13
CA HIS A 206 19.20 -14.83 0.61
C HIS A 206 18.84 -13.44 0.07
N PRO A 207 18.48 -12.48 0.95
CA PRO A 207 17.90 -11.22 0.54
C PRO A 207 18.86 -10.37 -0.29
N ARG A 208 18.41 -9.99 -1.48
CA ARG A 208 19.11 -9.08 -2.40
C ARG A 208 18.12 -8.03 -2.87
N PRO A 209 18.16 -6.80 -2.31
CA PRO A 209 17.30 -5.73 -2.76
C PRO A 209 17.65 -5.29 -4.20
N GLU A 210 16.68 -5.39 -5.09
CA GLU A 210 16.77 -4.96 -6.48
C GLU A 210 15.82 -3.79 -6.72
N LYS A 211 16.26 -2.75 -7.44
CA LYS A 211 15.39 -1.64 -7.80
C LYS A 211 14.32 -2.12 -8.78
N LEU A 212 13.04 -1.96 -8.43
CA LEU A 212 11.93 -2.33 -9.30
C LEU A 212 11.76 -1.34 -10.45
N PHE A 213 12.00 -0.05 -10.17
CA PHE A 213 12.06 1.02 -11.18
C PHE A 213 13.01 2.14 -10.72
N GLN A 214 13.36 3.07 -11.63
CA GLN A 214 14.48 3.98 -11.40
C GLN A 214 14.09 5.39 -10.91
N THR A 215 12.79 5.74 -10.95
CA THR A 215 12.37 7.07 -10.50
C THR A 215 12.42 7.16 -8.98
N SER A 216 13.19 8.11 -8.47
CA SER A 216 13.28 8.36 -7.03
C SER A 216 12.10 9.19 -6.52
N GLY A 217 11.74 8.96 -5.25
CA GLY A 217 10.64 9.64 -4.59
C GLY A 217 10.74 9.58 -3.07
N GLN A 218 9.68 10.00 -2.41
CA GLN A 218 9.46 9.84 -0.98
C GLN A 218 8.34 8.82 -0.79
N TYR A 219 8.65 7.56 -1.12
CA TYR A 219 7.66 6.50 -1.18
C TYR A 219 7.37 5.97 0.22
N ASP A 220 6.08 6.00 0.59
CA ASP A 220 5.60 5.67 1.93
C ASP A 220 4.87 4.32 1.91
N GLY A 221 3.58 4.28 1.64
CA GLY A 221 2.79 3.05 1.61
C GLY A 221 2.81 2.35 0.25
N ILE A 222 2.57 1.03 0.28
CA ILE A 222 2.58 0.17 -0.90
C ILE A 222 1.50 -0.91 -0.78
N ALA A 223 0.72 -1.11 -1.84
CA ALA A 223 -0.32 -2.13 -1.88
C ALA A 223 -0.47 -2.73 -3.28
N PHE A 224 -0.95 -3.99 -3.39
CA PHE A 224 -1.32 -4.56 -4.68
C PHE A 224 -2.62 -3.98 -5.21
N SER A 225 -2.72 -3.85 -6.54
CA SER A 225 -4.02 -3.76 -7.20
C SER A 225 -4.82 -5.04 -6.96
N SER A 226 -6.16 -4.96 -6.98
CA SER A 226 -7.02 -6.12 -6.71
C SER A 226 -6.80 -7.30 -7.66
N ASP A 227 -6.24 -7.07 -8.84
CA ASP A 227 -5.88 -8.13 -9.79
C ASP A 227 -4.43 -8.62 -9.66
N HIS A 228 -3.67 -8.10 -8.69
CA HIS A 228 -2.24 -8.38 -8.42
C HIS A 228 -1.29 -8.14 -9.60
N LYS A 229 -1.68 -7.32 -10.58
CA LYS A 229 -0.82 -7.01 -11.75
C LYS A 229 -0.03 -5.72 -11.58
N ALA A 230 -0.35 -4.92 -10.59
CA ALA A 230 0.31 -3.66 -10.32
C ALA A 230 0.46 -3.41 -8.82
N LEU A 231 1.35 -2.48 -8.51
CA LEU A 231 1.47 -1.88 -7.19
C LEU A 231 0.90 -0.46 -7.22
N TYR A 232 0.18 -0.09 -6.19
CA TYR A 232 -0.05 1.30 -5.83
C TYR A 232 0.98 1.71 -4.79
N VAL A 233 1.54 2.90 -4.94
CA VAL A 233 2.55 3.44 -4.03
C VAL A 233 2.21 4.90 -3.75
N SER A 234 2.13 5.27 -2.48
CA SER A 234 2.00 6.66 -2.09
C SER A 234 3.35 7.36 -2.13
N ASN A 235 3.35 8.64 -2.53
CA ASN A 235 4.51 9.51 -2.53
C ASN A 235 4.22 10.73 -1.68
N TRP A 236 5.03 10.95 -0.64
CA TRP A 236 4.82 12.03 0.33
C TRP A 236 5.02 13.42 -0.29
N ASN A 237 6.11 13.59 -1.02
CA ASN A 237 6.42 14.87 -1.66
C ASN A 237 7.14 14.67 -3.02
N PRO A 238 6.54 15.15 -4.13
CA PRO A 238 5.22 15.76 -4.24
C PRO A 238 4.11 14.77 -3.86
N ALA A 239 3.07 15.27 -3.15
CA ALA A 239 2.00 14.43 -2.65
C ALA A 239 1.19 13.79 -3.78
N GLY A 240 1.06 12.46 -3.78
CA GLY A 240 0.35 11.74 -4.81
C GLY A 240 0.45 10.23 -4.70
N LEU A 241 -0.10 9.55 -5.70
CA LEU A 241 0.02 8.12 -5.88
C LEU A 241 0.61 7.79 -7.23
N ILE A 242 1.33 6.70 -7.31
CA ILE A 242 1.77 6.09 -8.57
C ILE A 242 1.24 4.65 -8.66
N ARG A 243 1.00 4.20 -9.88
CA ARG A 243 0.73 2.80 -10.20
C ARG A 243 1.93 2.24 -10.95
N ILE A 244 2.49 1.13 -10.48
CA ILE A 244 3.60 0.42 -11.11
C ILE A 244 3.07 -0.89 -11.69
N ASP A 245 3.18 -1.06 -12.99
CA ASP A 245 2.84 -2.30 -13.66
C ASP A 245 3.95 -3.34 -13.42
N LEU A 246 3.60 -4.50 -12.85
CA LEU A 246 4.58 -5.52 -12.47
C LEU A 246 5.17 -6.29 -13.64
N GLN A 247 4.50 -6.30 -14.79
CA GLN A 247 5.01 -6.97 -15.98
C GLN A 247 6.03 -6.11 -16.73
N THR A 248 5.78 -4.80 -16.79
CA THR A 248 6.59 -3.86 -17.59
C THR A 248 7.55 -3.02 -16.75
N GLY A 249 7.31 -2.90 -15.43
CA GLY A 249 8.01 -1.99 -14.54
C GLY A 249 7.66 -0.50 -14.78
N GLN A 250 6.65 -0.22 -15.62
CA GLN A 250 6.25 1.14 -15.92
C GLN A 250 5.47 1.76 -14.76
N ALA A 251 5.90 2.93 -14.32
CA ALA A 251 5.21 3.73 -13.30
C ALA A 251 4.37 4.83 -13.97
N THR A 252 3.13 4.99 -13.51
CA THR A 252 2.18 5.99 -13.99
C THR A 252 1.61 6.75 -12.80
N PRO A 253 1.71 8.10 -12.76
CA PRO A 253 1.02 8.88 -11.75
C PRO A 253 -0.49 8.72 -11.84
N LEU A 254 -1.15 8.66 -10.69
CA LEU A 254 -2.60 8.59 -10.58
C LEU A 254 -3.16 9.98 -10.27
N VAL A 255 -4.17 10.40 -10.99
CA VAL A 255 -4.85 11.67 -10.77
C VAL A 255 -6.10 11.43 -9.94
N LEU A 256 -6.21 12.12 -8.81
CA LEU A 256 -7.39 12.14 -7.96
C LEU A 256 -8.11 13.48 -8.15
N ASP A 257 -9.42 13.43 -8.45
CA ASP A 257 -10.25 14.63 -8.49
C ASP A 257 -10.66 15.01 -7.06
N LEU A 258 -9.96 16.00 -6.50
CA LEU A 258 -10.11 16.44 -5.13
C LEU A 258 -10.25 17.96 -5.04
N GLU A 259 -11.29 18.44 -4.33
CA GLU A 259 -11.42 19.86 -3.97
C GLU A 259 -10.23 20.34 -3.12
N THR A 260 -9.79 19.52 -2.16
CA THR A 260 -8.61 19.77 -1.34
C THR A 260 -7.53 18.74 -1.69
N PRO A 261 -6.41 19.15 -2.30
CA PRO A 261 -5.33 18.25 -2.69
C PRO A 261 -4.79 17.41 -1.52
N LEU A 262 -4.15 16.28 -1.84
CA LEU A 262 -3.33 15.53 -0.88
C LEU A 262 -2.17 16.41 -0.38
N VAL A 263 -1.79 16.22 0.87
CA VAL A 263 -0.65 16.91 1.49
C VAL A 263 0.44 15.93 1.90
N GLY A 264 0.07 14.79 2.46
CA GLY A 264 1.00 13.75 2.89
C GLY A 264 0.30 12.40 2.91
N PRO A 265 0.14 11.76 1.73
CA PRO A 265 -0.37 10.39 1.69
C PRO A 265 0.67 9.46 2.28
N ALA A 266 0.25 8.69 3.28
CA ALA A 266 1.10 7.78 4.03
C ALA A 266 0.80 6.31 3.69
N ASP A 267 0.74 5.41 4.67
CA ASP A 267 0.65 3.98 4.44
C ASP A 267 -0.75 3.53 3.97
N ILE A 268 -0.85 3.15 2.72
CA ILE A 268 -2.08 2.79 2.01
C ILE A 268 -2.40 1.31 2.11
N SER A 269 -3.69 0.99 1.93
CA SER A 269 -4.12 -0.39 1.72
C SER A 269 -5.14 -0.51 0.60
N VAL A 270 -5.32 -1.74 0.09
CA VAL A 270 -6.35 -2.07 -0.90
C VAL A 270 -7.23 -3.18 -0.34
N SER A 271 -8.53 -2.99 -0.40
CA SER A 271 -9.52 -3.99 0.00
C SER A 271 -10.79 -3.83 -0.82
N GLU A 272 -11.36 -4.94 -1.30
CA GLU A 272 -12.64 -4.98 -2.03
C GLU A 272 -12.73 -3.99 -3.21
N GLY A 273 -11.64 -3.84 -3.98
CA GLY A 273 -11.59 -2.93 -5.13
C GLY A 273 -11.50 -1.45 -4.78
N LYS A 274 -11.11 -1.14 -3.55
CA LYS A 274 -10.93 0.22 -3.04
C LYS A 274 -9.52 0.41 -2.49
N ILE A 275 -8.95 1.57 -2.77
CA ILE A 275 -7.69 2.04 -2.21
C ILE A 275 -8.02 2.97 -1.04
N TYR A 276 -7.48 2.70 0.13
CA TYR A 276 -7.61 3.54 1.31
C TYR A 276 -6.32 4.34 1.50
N ILE A 277 -6.43 5.66 1.45
CA ILE A 277 -5.29 6.57 1.44
C ILE A 277 -5.37 7.48 2.65
N PRO A 278 -4.57 7.24 3.70
CA PRO A 278 -4.46 8.19 4.80
C PRO A 278 -3.69 9.42 4.30
N ASP A 279 -4.30 10.59 4.43
CA ASP A 279 -3.68 11.89 4.20
C ASP A 279 -3.34 12.47 5.57
N LEU A 280 -2.19 12.07 6.08
CA LEU A 280 -1.74 12.20 7.45
C LEU A 280 -1.88 13.64 8.00
N PRO A 281 -1.35 14.70 7.33
CA PRO A 281 -1.45 16.06 7.85
C PRO A 281 -2.89 16.57 7.93
N ASN A 282 -3.76 16.11 7.02
CA ASN A 282 -5.15 16.52 6.93
C ASN A 282 -6.10 15.68 7.81
N SER A 283 -5.58 14.68 8.53
CA SER A 283 -6.37 13.80 9.41
C SER A 283 -7.62 13.24 8.72
N ARG A 284 -7.42 12.68 7.52
CA ARG A 284 -8.49 12.08 6.71
C ARG A 284 -8.00 10.82 6.00
N VAL A 285 -8.91 9.90 5.71
CA VAL A 285 -8.67 8.78 4.81
C VAL A 285 -9.55 8.95 3.58
N LEU A 286 -8.94 8.95 2.39
CA LEU A 286 -9.66 8.91 1.14
C LEU A 286 -9.95 7.45 0.78
N VAL A 287 -11.19 7.19 0.33
CA VAL A 287 -11.60 5.91 -0.23
C VAL A 287 -11.74 6.09 -1.73
N VAL A 288 -10.88 5.43 -2.49
CA VAL A 288 -10.77 5.58 -3.94
C VAL A 288 -11.11 4.27 -4.61
N GLU A 289 -12.04 4.29 -5.55
CA GLU A 289 -12.39 3.08 -6.31
C GLU A 289 -11.33 2.78 -7.35
N GLU A 290 -10.88 1.52 -7.43
CA GLU A 290 -10.10 1.06 -8.58
C GLU A 290 -10.97 1.15 -9.83
N SER A 291 -10.45 1.73 -10.91
CA SER A 291 -11.25 2.01 -12.11
C SER A 291 -11.89 0.75 -12.71
N VAL A 292 -13.17 0.84 -13.03
CA VAL A 292 -14.04 -0.23 -13.55
C VAL A 292 -13.52 -0.87 -14.86
N GLN A 293 -12.60 -0.24 -15.58
CA GLN A 293 -12.03 -0.79 -16.81
C GLN A 293 -11.24 -2.08 -16.61
N GLN A 294 -10.72 -2.35 -15.40
CA GLN A 294 -10.02 -3.60 -15.09
C GLN A 294 -10.98 -4.73 -14.68
N GLN A 295 -12.17 -4.43 -14.18
CA GLN A 295 -13.18 -5.44 -13.83
C GLN A 295 -13.99 -5.96 -15.03
N ALA A 296 -14.16 -5.16 -16.08
CA ALA A 296 -14.92 -5.56 -17.27
C ALA A 296 -14.22 -6.66 -18.11
N ALA A 297 -12.91 -6.82 -17.99
CA ALA A 297 -12.16 -7.89 -18.66
C ALA A 297 -12.45 -9.28 -18.08
N LYS A 298 -12.99 -9.40 -16.86
CA LYS A 298 -13.35 -10.70 -16.24
C LYS A 298 -14.76 -11.21 -16.53
N GLY A 299 -15.63 -10.40 -17.17
CA GLY A 299 -17.08 -10.69 -17.25
C GLY A 299 -17.70 -10.84 -18.62
N LYS A 300 -17.00 -10.63 -19.75
CA LYS A 300 -17.60 -10.76 -21.08
C LYS A 300 -16.86 -11.77 -21.96
N ASN A 301 -17.11 -13.04 -21.70
CA ASN A 301 -17.08 -14.03 -22.78
C ASN A 301 -18.23 -13.69 -23.73
N TYR A 302 -17.97 -12.88 -24.76
CA TYR A 302 -18.87 -12.79 -25.90
C TYR A 302 -18.85 -14.14 -26.59
N ARG A 303 -19.88 -14.95 -26.39
CA ARG A 303 -20.27 -15.97 -27.34
C ARG A 303 -20.53 -15.22 -28.64
N LEU A 304 -19.69 -15.34 -29.61
CA LEU A 304 -20.00 -15.09 -31.02
C LEU A 304 -21.13 -16.05 -31.37
N SER A 305 -22.36 -15.56 -31.38
CA SER A 305 -23.46 -16.28 -31.94
C SER A 305 -23.22 -16.35 -33.46
N SER A 306 -23.02 -17.57 -33.93
CA SER A 306 -23.07 -17.93 -35.36
C SER A 306 -24.48 -17.70 -35.92
N HIS A 307 -24.77 -16.47 -36.33
CA HIS A 307 -25.94 -16.13 -37.12
C HIS A 307 -25.57 -15.03 -38.13
N ILE A 308 -24.78 -15.39 -39.13
CA ILE A 308 -24.75 -14.72 -40.41
C ILE A 308 -24.39 -15.77 -41.45
N LEU A 309 -25.38 -16.50 -41.95
CA LEU A 309 -25.36 -17.18 -43.23
C LEU A 309 -26.80 -17.58 -43.56
N ASP A 310 -27.58 -16.64 -44.08
CA ASP A 310 -28.77 -16.92 -44.87
C ASP A 310 -29.22 -15.62 -45.53
N TYR A 311 -28.56 -15.27 -46.61
CA TYR A 311 -29.10 -14.42 -47.70
C TYR A 311 -28.26 -14.66 -48.94
N TYR A 312 -28.58 -15.75 -49.70
CA TYR A 312 -28.35 -15.77 -51.13
C TYR A 312 -29.58 -16.36 -51.82
N CYS A 313 -30.22 -15.48 -52.52
CA CYS A 313 -31.33 -15.65 -53.44
C CYS A 313 -30.96 -16.57 -54.62
N PRO A 314 -31.84 -17.44 -55.13
CA PRO A 314 -31.54 -18.27 -56.30
C PRO A 314 -31.80 -17.50 -57.60
N LEU A 315 -30.80 -17.49 -58.47
CA LEU A 315 -31.02 -17.15 -59.88
C LEU A 315 -31.13 -18.44 -60.68
N ASN A 316 -32.40 -18.66 -61.18
CA ASN A 316 -32.66 -19.52 -62.30
C ASN A 316 -31.97 -19.00 -63.55
N ILE A 317 -31.31 -19.88 -64.30
CA ILE A 317 -31.24 -19.80 -65.77
C ILE A 317 -31.25 -21.24 -66.33
N LEU A 318 -32.20 -21.37 -67.24
CA LEU A 318 -32.48 -22.49 -68.16
C LEU A 318 -31.31 -22.84 -69.07
N SER A 319 -31.08 -24.09 -69.35
CA SER A 319 -31.11 -24.88 -70.57
C SER A 319 -30.43 -26.21 -70.42
#